data_8ed69cf79e50fe9910f9e31edbe56a6b
#
_entry.id   8ed69cf79e50fe9910f9e31edbe56a6b
#
_cell.length_a   1.000
_cell.length_b   1.000
_cell.length_c   1.000
_cell.angle_alpha   90.00
_cell.angle_beta   90.00
_cell.angle_gamma   90.00
#
_symmetry.space_group_name_H-M   'P 1'
#
loop_
_entity.id
_entity.type
_entity.pdbx_description
1 polymer ?
#
loop_
_entity_poly.entity_id
_entity_poly.type
_entity_poly.pdbx_seq_one_letter_code
_entity_poly.pdbx_strand_id
1 'polypeptide(L)'
;MDRPFAGRTAAVATKHGKEAVLRAALEPVGLAVVVADVDTDRFGTFTGEVPRKGSPHEVAERKARAAIAASGHDVGIGSEGSFGPHPSAPFVTADVEVLVLVDARVGMVVAEEAMSLATAAAGRPVVPGEELAPWLERVGFPSQALICRPADASPRCITKGIVDRSALEQAVARAAGASRDGRAVVETDLRAHLCPTRRAVIAAAGDRLAARLARRCPVCSTPGFGQVGVELGRPCGRCGVATSEVMATVMGCGACRQTRREAVGGPADPSCCPWCNP
;
A
#
# COMPACT_ATOMS: atom_id res chain seq x y z
N MET A 1 28.34 -0.42 -4.69
CA MET A 1 27.11 0.32 -5.08
C MET A 1 27.08 1.62 -4.30
N ASP A 2 26.65 2.72 -4.94
CA ASP A 2 26.46 4.01 -4.24
C ASP A 2 25.36 3.84 -3.18
N ARG A 3 25.65 4.21 -1.92
CA ARG A 3 24.71 4.14 -0.80
C ARG A 3 24.37 5.58 -0.36
N PRO A 4 23.49 6.26 -1.08
CA PRO A 4 23.26 7.71 -0.93
C PRO A 4 22.75 8.15 0.44
N PHE A 5 22.26 7.21 1.25
CA PHE A 5 21.79 7.45 2.61
C PHE A 5 22.66 6.79 3.69
N ALA A 6 23.91 6.38 3.35
CA ALA A 6 24.82 5.76 4.33
C ALA A 6 24.95 6.63 5.59
N GLY A 7 24.78 6.00 6.77
CA GLY A 7 24.84 6.67 8.07
C GLY A 7 23.60 7.50 8.43
N ARG A 8 22.52 7.46 7.61
CA ARG A 8 21.26 8.14 7.91
C ARG A 8 20.22 7.15 8.43
N THR A 9 19.30 7.66 9.23
CA THR A 9 18.18 6.90 9.80
C THR A 9 16.87 7.54 9.39
N ALA A 10 15.94 6.73 8.89
CA ALA A 10 14.56 7.12 8.65
C ALA A 10 13.68 6.64 9.81
N ALA A 11 12.82 7.52 10.30
CA ALA A 11 11.77 7.18 11.24
C ALA A 11 10.49 6.80 10.48
N VAL A 12 9.87 5.68 10.84
CA VAL A 12 8.60 5.23 10.23
C VAL A 12 7.46 5.29 11.23
N ALA A 13 6.35 5.91 10.83
CA ALA A 13 5.11 5.89 11.59
C ALA A 13 4.32 4.63 11.25
N THR A 14 4.38 3.61 12.11
CA THR A 14 3.68 2.33 11.92
C THR A 14 3.28 1.70 13.25
N LYS A 15 2.09 1.09 13.30
CA LYS A 15 1.60 0.25 14.41
C LYS A 15 1.58 -1.24 14.07
N HIS A 16 1.87 -1.63 12.81
CA HIS A 16 1.59 -2.96 12.28
C HIS A 16 2.82 -3.67 11.71
N GLY A 17 4.02 -3.41 12.26
CA GLY A 17 5.23 -4.17 11.95
C GLY A 17 5.78 -3.97 10.53
N LYS A 18 5.48 -2.85 9.87
CA LYS A 18 5.97 -2.56 8.52
C LYS A 18 7.47 -2.24 8.50
N GLU A 19 8.04 -1.83 9.65
CA GLU A 19 9.45 -1.45 9.76
C GLU A 19 10.41 -2.59 9.39
N ALA A 20 10.05 -3.84 9.71
CA ALA A 20 10.88 -4.99 9.39
C ALA A 20 11.05 -5.17 7.87
N VAL A 21 9.95 -5.02 7.13
CA VAL A 21 9.93 -5.11 5.66
C VAL A 21 10.68 -3.93 5.05
N LEU A 22 10.45 -2.71 5.53
CA LEU A 22 11.09 -1.50 5.02
C LEU A 22 12.59 -1.46 5.32
N ARG A 23 13.02 -2.02 6.46
CA ARG A 23 14.45 -2.14 6.81
C ARG A 23 15.20 -2.98 5.78
N ALA A 24 14.64 -4.13 5.40
CA ALA A 24 15.23 -4.99 4.39
C ALA A 24 15.29 -4.31 3.01
N ALA A 25 14.20 -3.67 2.59
CA ALA A 25 14.10 -3.01 1.29
C ALA A 25 15.06 -1.80 1.14
N LEU A 26 15.29 -1.04 2.24
CA LEU A 26 16.08 0.20 2.21
C LEU A 26 17.55 0.04 2.62
N GLU A 27 17.93 -1.14 3.10
CA GLU A 27 19.35 -1.46 3.41
C GLU A 27 20.29 -1.22 2.21
N PRO A 28 19.95 -1.61 0.96
CA PRO A 28 20.83 -1.41 -0.19
C PRO A 28 21.22 0.05 -0.44
N VAL A 29 20.36 1.01 -0.11
CA VAL A 29 20.67 2.45 -0.23
C VAL A 29 21.31 3.04 1.01
N GLY A 30 21.56 2.23 2.04
CA GLY A 30 22.25 2.62 3.27
C GLY A 30 21.36 3.34 4.29
N LEU A 31 20.04 3.26 4.15
CA LEU A 31 19.10 3.93 5.06
C LEU A 31 18.68 2.97 6.17
N ALA A 32 19.06 3.27 7.40
CA ALA A 32 18.56 2.58 8.59
C ALA A 32 17.08 2.97 8.85
N VAL A 33 16.28 2.04 9.41
CA VAL A 33 14.87 2.28 9.69
C VAL A 33 14.57 2.03 11.17
N VAL A 34 13.96 3.01 11.83
CA VAL A 34 13.47 2.94 13.23
C VAL A 34 11.99 3.29 13.30
N VAL A 35 11.30 2.77 14.30
CA VAL A 35 9.89 3.11 14.53
C VAL A 35 9.81 4.41 15.30
N ALA A 36 8.97 5.36 14.85
CA ALA A 36 8.62 6.55 15.58
C ALA A 36 7.36 6.30 16.43
N ASP A 37 7.32 6.84 17.63
CA ASP A 37 6.14 6.81 18.48
C ASP A 37 5.11 7.82 18.00
N VAL A 38 4.27 7.38 17.06
CA VAL A 38 3.22 8.17 16.44
C VAL A 38 1.90 7.41 16.52
N ASP A 39 0.87 8.04 17.07
CA ASP A 39 -0.49 7.51 16.94
C ASP A 39 -0.96 7.65 15.48
N THR A 40 -0.83 6.55 14.72
CA THR A 40 -1.20 6.53 13.29
C THR A 40 -2.70 6.48 13.07
N ASP A 41 -3.51 6.11 14.07
CA ASP A 41 -4.96 5.97 13.94
C ASP A 41 -5.65 7.31 13.72
N ARG A 42 -5.06 8.41 14.22
CA ARG A 42 -5.54 9.78 13.96
C ARG A 42 -5.58 10.17 12.48
N PHE A 43 -4.85 9.46 11.61
CA PHE A 43 -4.82 9.72 10.17
C PHE A 43 -5.84 8.87 9.38
N GLY A 44 -6.53 7.98 10.06
CA GLY A 44 -7.49 7.02 9.52
C GLY A 44 -7.19 5.60 9.97
N THR A 45 -8.24 4.87 10.35
CA THR A 45 -8.13 3.46 10.72
C THR A 45 -8.48 2.57 9.54
N PHE A 46 -7.85 1.41 9.46
CA PHE A 46 -8.13 0.42 8.42
C PHE A 46 -9.58 -0.12 8.51
N THR A 47 -10.11 -0.20 9.72
CA THR A 47 -11.49 -0.62 10.02
C THR A 47 -12.54 0.49 9.81
N GLY A 48 -12.13 1.70 9.42
CA GLY A 48 -13.03 2.82 9.15
C GLY A 48 -13.57 3.55 10.39
N GLU A 49 -13.11 3.21 11.59
CA GLU A 49 -13.50 3.88 12.85
C GLU A 49 -13.12 5.37 12.83
N VAL A 50 -11.97 5.68 12.23
CA VAL A 50 -11.55 7.05 11.93
C VAL A 50 -11.45 7.18 10.40
N PRO A 51 -12.24 8.06 9.76
CA PRO A 51 -12.22 8.20 8.31
C PRO A 51 -10.91 8.83 7.84
N ARG A 52 -10.35 8.28 6.74
CA ARG A 52 -9.19 8.86 6.08
C ARG A 52 -9.56 10.21 5.44
N LYS A 53 -8.78 11.24 5.75
CA LYS A 53 -8.94 12.58 5.15
C LYS A 53 -7.83 12.83 4.13
N GLY A 54 -8.17 12.81 2.85
CA GLY A 54 -7.26 13.01 1.72
C GLY A 54 -6.86 11.73 1.01
N SER A 55 -6.05 11.87 -0.03
CA SER A 55 -5.52 10.75 -0.81
C SER A 55 -4.55 9.87 0.00
N PRO A 56 -4.31 8.62 -0.40
CA PRO A 56 -3.31 7.77 0.26
C PRO A 56 -1.91 8.42 0.30
N HIS A 57 -1.51 9.12 -0.75
CA HIS A 57 -0.24 9.84 -0.81
C HIS A 57 -0.15 10.97 0.23
N GLU A 58 -1.18 11.81 0.33
CA GLU A 58 -1.23 12.90 1.31
C GLU A 58 -1.21 12.38 2.75
N VAL A 59 -1.90 11.28 3.01
CA VAL A 59 -1.90 10.66 4.34
C VAL A 59 -0.55 10.03 4.66
N ALA A 60 0.08 9.34 3.71
CA ALA A 60 1.41 8.78 3.87
C ALA A 60 2.44 9.89 4.11
N GLU A 61 2.37 11.01 3.38
CA GLU A 61 3.26 12.16 3.61
C GLU A 61 3.06 12.75 5.01
N ARG A 62 1.83 12.95 5.46
CA ARG A 62 1.55 13.44 6.83
C ARG A 62 2.10 12.51 7.89
N LYS A 63 2.02 11.18 7.69
CA LYS A 63 2.64 10.19 8.58
C LYS A 63 4.16 10.29 8.59
N ALA A 64 4.80 10.47 7.42
CA ALA A 64 6.24 10.66 7.32
C ALA A 64 6.70 11.90 8.08
N ARG A 65 6.00 13.02 7.92
CA ARG A 65 6.29 14.27 8.64
C ARG A 65 6.05 14.15 10.14
N ALA A 66 5.02 13.43 10.57
CA ALA A 66 4.77 13.13 11.96
C ALA A 66 5.87 12.25 12.58
N ALA A 67 6.41 11.29 11.82
CA ALA A 67 7.54 10.47 12.25
C ALA A 67 8.81 11.29 12.45
N ILE A 68 9.10 12.26 11.58
CA ILE A 68 10.20 13.23 11.72
C ILE A 68 10.02 14.02 13.04
N ALA A 69 8.84 14.60 13.22
CA ALA A 69 8.55 15.45 14.39
C ALA A 69 8.66 14.69 15.72
N ALA A 70 8.24 13.42 15.75
CA ALA A 70 8.25 12.60 16.95
C ALA A 70 9.63 12.02 17.28
N SER A 71 10.49 11.78 16.28
CA SER A 71 11.76 11.10 16.46
C SER A 71 12.99 12.02 16.50
N GLY A 72 12.86 13.24 15.96
CA GLY A 72 13.98 14.15 15.73
C GLY A 72 14.92 13.76 14.59
N HIS A 73 14.62 12.70 13.84
CA HIS A 73 15.36 12.37 12.61
C HIS A 73 14.94 13.27 11.46
N ASP A 74 15.85 13.49 10.49
CA ASP A 74 15.59 14.33 9.32
C ASP A 74 14.82 13.59 8.22
N VAL A 75 14.79 12.25 8.26
CA VAL A 75 14.11 11.42 7.28
C VAL A 75 12.92 10.72 7.92
N GLY A 76 11.77 10.84 7.30
CA GLY A 76 10.56 10.16 7.72
C GLY A 76 9.95 9.31 6.61
N ILE A 77 9.35 8.19 6.97
CA ILE A 77 8.60 7.33 6.06
C ILE A 77 7.18 7.18 6.59
N GLY A 78 6.22 7.42 5.72
CA GLY A 78 4.82 7.10 5.94
C GLY A 78 4.33 6.09 4.92
N SER A 79 3.34 5.31 5.30
CA SER A 79 2.73 4.34 4.42
C SER A 79 1.21 4.31 4.55
N GLU A 80 0.55 4.12 3.44
CA GLU A 80 -0.89 3.86 3.35
C GLU A 80 -1.15 2.66 2.46
N GLY A 81 -2.14 1.84 2.87
CA GLY A 81 -2.65 0.75 2.06
C GLY A 81 -4.14 0.86 1.84
N SER A 82 -4.60 0.34 0.72
CA SER A 82 -6.02 0.24 0.41
C SER A 82 -6.33 -1.06 -0.31
N PHE A 83 -7.46 -1.64 0.04
CA PHE A 83 -8.07 -2.75 -0.69
C PHE A 83 -9.35 -2.24 -1.32
N GLY A 84 -9.42 -2.31 -2.64
CA GLY A 84 -10.56 -1.76 -3.36
C GLY A 84 -10.60 -2.19 -4.82
N PRO A 85 -11.56 -1.68 -5.60
CA PRO A 85 -11.66 -1.96 -7.02
C PRO A 85 -10.39 -1.54 -7.75
N HIS A 86 -9.91 -2.41 -8.66
CA HIS A 86 -8.83 -2.04 -9.57
C HIS A 86 -9.29 -0.89 -10.51
N PRO A 87 -8.46 0.14 -10.74
CA PRO A 87 -8.87 1.32 -11.52
C PRO A 87 -9.43 1.01 -12.92
N SER A 88 -8.86 0.01 -13.60
CA SER A 88 -9.28 -0.39 -14.95
C SER A 88 -10.17 -1.63 -15.00
N ALA A 89 -10.40 -2.30 -13.86
CA ALA A 89 -11.24 -3.50 -13.75
C ALA A 89 -12.00 -3.47 -12.42
N PRO A 90 -13.07 -2.67 -12.30
CA PRO A 90 -13.72 -2.39 -11.01
C PRO A 90 -14.32 -3.62 -10.30
N PHE A 91 -14.47 -4.74 -11.00
CA PHE A 91 -14.92 -6.02 -10.45
C PHE A 91 -13.80 -6.86 -9.84
N VAL A 92 -12.54 -6.41 -9.93
CA VAL A 92 -11.37 -7.08 -9.33
C VAL A 92 -10.89 -6.26 -8.15
N THR A 93 -10.72 -6.88 -6.99
CA THR A 93 -10.10 -6.23 -5.82
C THR A 93 -8.59 -6.19 -5.99
N ALA A 94 -8.00 -5.04 -5.75
CA ALA A 94 -6.56 -4.83 -5.71
C ALA A 94 -6.10 -4.40 -4.31
N ASP A 95 -4.90 -4.83 -3.92
CA ASP A 95 -4.14 -4.28 -2.81
C ASP A 95 -3.17 -3.24 -3.36
N VAL A 96 -3.28 -2.00 -2.90
CA VAL A 96 -2.40 -0.89 -3.27
C VAL A 96 -1.71 -0.37 -2.02
N GLU A 97 -0.38 -0.41 -2.01
CA GLU A 97 0.44 0.13 -0.93
C GLU A 97 1.26 1.32 -1.43
N VAL A 98 1.11 2.44 -0.75
CA VAL A 98 1.84 3.70 -1.02
C VAL A 98 2.87 3.92 0.07
N LEU A 99 4.09 4.24 -0.32
CA LEU A 99 5.17 4.68 0.56
C LEU A 99 5.58 6.11 0.18
N VAL A 100 5.69 6.97 1.18
CA VAL A 100 6.23 8.33 1.01
C VAL A 100 7.42 8.51 1.93
N LEU A 101 8.54 8.91 1.35
CA LEU A 101 9.73 9.34 2.08
C LEU A 101 9.84 10.86 2.01
N VAL A 102 10.03 11.47 3.16
CA VAL A 102 10.33 12.90 3.32
C VAL A 102 11.74 13.05 3.87
N ASP A 103 12.59 13.83 3.21
CA ASP A 103 13.88 14.30 3.72
C ASP A 103 13.79 15.80 4.00
N ALA A 104 13.68 16.16 5.27
CA ALA A 104 13.49 17.55 5.71
C ALA A 104 14.73 18.43 5.48
N ARG A 105 15.94 17.83 5.40
CA ARG A 105 17.19 18.59 5.20
C ARG A 105 17.26 19.25 3.84
N VAL A 106 16.70 18.57 2.82
CA VAL A 106 16.76 19.03 1.42
C VAL A 106 15.36 19.34 0.86
N GLY A 107 14.32 19.28 1.70
CA GLY A 107 12.94 19.51 1.28
C GLY A 107 12.41 18.49 0.28
N MET A 108 12.97 17.28 0.25
CA MET A 108 12.63 16.24 -0.71
C MET A 108 11.40 15.45 -0.26
N VAL A 109 10.49 15.22 -1.20
CA VAL A 109 9.38 14.28 -1.05
C VAL A 109 9.42 13.29 -2.23
N VAL A 110 9.45 12.01 -1.93
CA VAL A 110 9.44 10.91 -2.92
C VAL A 110 8.35 9.93 -2.54
N ALA A 111 7.52 9.58 -3.49
CA ALA A 111 6.46 8.58 -3.31
C ALA A 111 6.63 7.44 -4.31
N GLU A 112 6.42 6.22 -3.84
CA GLU A 112 6.31 5.02 -4.66
C GLU A 112 5.13 4.18 -4.22
N GLU A 113 4.58 3.42 -5.16
CA GLU A 113 3.46 2.53 -4.90
C GLU A 113 3.68 1.15 -5.51
N ALA A 114 3.05 0.15 -4.93
CA ALA A 114 2.93 -1.17 -5.52
C ALA A 114 1.47 -1.61 -5.47
N MET A 115 1.05 -2.32 -6.50
CA MET A 115 -0.29 -2.90 -6.62
C MET A 115 -0.19 -4.41 -6.86
N SER A 116 -1.11 -5.16 -6.26
CA SER A 116 -1.26 -6.59 -6.50
C SER A 116 -2.73 -6.97 -6.61
N LEU A 117 -3.03 -7.86 -7.55
CA LEU A 117 -4.33 -8.51 -7.65
C LEU A 117 -4.38 -9.80 -6.82
N ALA A 118 -3.22 -10.33 -6.41
CA ALA A 118 -3.11 -11.45 -5.48
C ALA A 118 -3.35 -10.96 -4.05
N THR A 119 -4.61 -10.66 -3.73
CA THR A 119 -5.01 -10.16 -2.42
C THR A 119 -5.66 -11.26 -1.58
N ALA A 120 -5.39 -11.24 -0.26
CA ALA A 120 -6.05 -12.11 0.70
C ALA A 120 -7.42 -11.57 1.15
N ALA A 121 -7.89 -10.44 0.63
CA ALA A 121 -9.16 -9.84 1.05
C ALA A 121 -10.33 -10.79 0.77
N ALA A 122 -10.90 -11.35 1.82
CA ALA A 122 -12.03 -12.27 1.76
C ALA A 122 -12.84 -12.18 3.05
N GLY A 123 -14.13 -12.42 2.93
CA GLY A 123 -15.02 -12.49 4.08
C GLY A 123 -16.32 -13.21 3.73
N ARG A 124 -16.96 -13.79 4.73
CA ARG A 124 -18.26 -14.42 4.56
C ARG A 124 -19.06 -14.46 5.86
N PRO A 125 -20.40 -14.48 5.79
CA PRO A 125 -21.23 -14.83 6.94
C PRO A 125 -21.08 -16.30 7.27
N VAL A 126 -21.17 -16.63 8.57
CA VAL A 126 -21.03 -17.97 9.12
C VAL A 126 -21.99 -18.16 10.29
N VAL A 127 -22.35 -19.43 10.58
CA VAL A 127 -23.08 -19.81 11.77
C VAL A 127 -22.23 -20.71 12.69
N PRO A 128 -22.50 -20.78 14.01
CA PRO A 128 -21.80 -21.69 14.90
C PRO A 128 -21.95 -23.15 14.45
N GLY A 129 -20.84 -23.89 14.46
CA GLY A 129 -20.80 -25.30 14.03
C GLY A 129 -20.67 -25.51 12.51
N GLU A 130 -20.63 -24.46 11.70
CA GLU A 130 -20.42 -24.56 10.26
C GLU A 130 -19.01 -25.05 9.92
N GLU A 131 -18.91 -25.98 8.93
CA GLU A 131 -17.61 -26.45 8.44
C GLU A 131 -16.91 -25.38 7.60
N LEU A 132 -15.76 -24.92 8.08
CA LEU A 132 -15.00 -23.84 7.47
C LEU A 132 -13.66 -24.29 6.84
N ALA A 133 -13.24 -25.55 6.99
CA ALA A 133 -11.92 -25.99 6.55
C ALA A 133 -11.59 -25.64 5.11
N PRO A 134 -12.47 -25.83 4.10
CA PRO A 134 -12.14 -25.50 2.70
C PRO A 134 -11.94 -24.00 2.49
N TRP A 135 -12.66 -23.16 3.24
CA TRP A 135 -12.51 -21.71 3.14
C TRP A 135 -11.25 -21.24 3.84
N LEU A 136 -10.94 -21.79 5.02
CA LEU A 136 -9.73 -21.48 5.80
C LEU A 136 -8.46 -21.84 5.03
N GLU A 137 -8.43 -23.00 4.37
CA GLU A 137 -7.32 -23.39 3.50
C GLU A 137 -7.15 -22.40 2.34
N ARG A 138 -8.23 -22.03 1.66
CA ARG A 138 -8.20 -21.09 0.53
C ARG A 138 -7.68 -19.71 0.91
N VAL A 139 -8.00 -19.21 2.10
CA VAL A 139 -7.51 -17.89 2.57
C VAL A 139 -6.13 -17.97 3.24
N GLY A 140 -5.56 -19.18 3.39
CA GLY A 140 -4.21 -19.37 3.95
C GLY A 140 -4.14 -19.31 5.48
N PHE A 141 -5.25 -19.59 6.17
CA PHE A 141 -5.24 -19.71 7.64
C PHE A 141 -4.40 -20.93 8.08
N PRO A 142 -3.59 -20.83 9.14
CA PRO A 142 -3.48 -19.76 10.15
C PRO A 142 -2.45 -18.66 9.81
N SER A 143 -1.66 -18.81 8.74
CA SER A 143 -0.65 -17.80 8.35
C SER A 143 -1.29 -16.45 8.03
N GLN A 144 -2.47 -16.47 7.38
CA GLN A 144 -3.37 -15.34 7.25
C GLN A 144 -4.31 -15.33 8.46
N ALA A 145 -4.16 -14.34 9.33
CA ALA A 145 -5.04 -14.19 10.48
C ALA A 145 -6.45 -13.72 10.07
N LEU A 146 -7.40 -13.92 10.97
CA LEU A 146 -8.80 -13.61 10.76
C LEU A 146 -9.33 -12.58 11.76
N ILE A 147 -10.42 -11.93 11.37
CA ILE A 147 -11.30 -11.12 12.21
C ILE A 147 -12.66 -11.83 12.24
N CYS A 148 -13.30 -11.85 13.41
CA CYS A 148 -14.67 -12.30 13.56
C CYS A 148 -15.50 -11.21 14.24
N ARG A 149 -16.67 -10.92 13.67
CA ARG A 149 -17.60 -9.90 14.17
C ARG A 149 -19.07 -10.31 13.98
N PRO A 150 -20.02 -9.68 14.70
CA PRO A 150 -21.46 -9.86 14.44
C PRO A 150 -21.83 -9.48 13.00
N ALA A 151 -22.78 -10.22 12.40
CA ALA A 151 -23.18 -9.94 11.01
C ALA A 151 -23.98 -8.64 10.86
N ASP A 152 -24.62 -8.17 11.91
CA ASP A 152 -25.36 -6.88 11.93
C ASP A 152 -24.47 -5.63 12.12
N ALA A 153 -23.15 -5.79 11.93
CA ALA A 153 -22.14 -4.73 12.10
C ALA A 153 -22.10 -4.08 13.50
N SER A 154 -22.68 -4.74 14.52
CA SER A 154 -22.52 -4.27 15.90
C SER A 154 -21.03 -4.18 16.26
N PRO A 155 -20.57 -3.07 16.87
CA PRO A 155 -19.16 -2.95 17.29
C PRO A 155 -18.82 -3.84 18.49
N ARG A 156 -19.80 -4.53 19.07
CA ARG A 156 -19.62 -5.45 20.19
C ARG A 156 -19.10 -6.80 19.70
N CYS A 157 -18.28 -7.45 20.51
CA CYS A 157 -17.80 -8.82 20.26
C CYS A 157 -16.96 -8.98 18.98
N ILE A 158 -16.19 -7.95 18.57
CA ILE A 158 -15.21 -8.07 17.49
C ILE A 158 -13.95 -8.72 18.05
N THR A 159 -13.51 -9.83 17.46
CA THR A 159 -12.24 -10.49 17.77
C THR A 159 -11.32 -10.36 16.56
N LYS A 160 -10.11 -9.83 16.76
CA LYS A 160 -9.11 -9.58 15.70
C LYS A 160 -7.85 -10.43 15.94
N GLY A 161 -7.13 -10.78 14.88
CA GLY A 161 -5.85 -11.47 14.96
C GLY A 161 -6.00 -12.96 15.33
N ILE A 162 -7.05 -13.59 14.88
CA ILE A 162 -7.32 -15.01 15.15
C ILE A 162 -6.41 -15.86 14.28
N VAL A 163 -5.56 -16.70 14.91
CA VAL A 163 -4.62 -17.61 14.24
C VAL A 163 -4.76 -19.05 14.75
N ASP A 164 -5.78 -19.33 15.54
CA ASP A 164 -6.07 -20.64 16.12
C ASP A 164 -7.52 -21.06 15.83
N ARG A 165 -7.74 -22.34 15.50
CA ARG A 165 -9.05 -22.87 15.13
C ARG A 165 -10.05 -22.81 16.29
N SER A 166 -9.63 -23.18 17.49
CA SER A 166 -10.49 -23.16 18.68
C SER A 166 -10.89 -21.72 19.03
N ALA A 167 -9.93 -20.79 18.95
CA ALA A 167 -10.20 -19.36 19.14
C ALA A 167 -11.19 -18.81 18.10
N LEU A 168 -11.12 -19.28 16.83
CA LEU A 168 -12.06 -18.92 15.78
C LEU A 168 -13.48 -19.41 16.11
N GLU A 169 -13.63 -20.67 16.49
CA GLU A 169 -14.93 -21.28 16.84
C GLU A 169 -15.59 -20.54 18.01
N GLN A 170 -14.81 -20.21 19.04
CA GLN A 170 -15.29 -19.42 20.18
C GLN A 170 -15.67 -18.00 19.76
N ALA A 171 -14.89 -17.36 18.86
CA ALA A 171 -15.19 -16.03 18.35
C ALA A 171 -16.49 -16.03 17.53
N VAL A 172 -16.70 -17.05 16.70
CA VAL A 172 -17.93 -17.22 15.92
C VAL A 172 -19.14 -17.39 16.84
N ALA A 173 -19.05 -18.24 17.87
CA ALA A 173 -20.14 -18.43 18.83
C ALA A 173 -20.51 -17.13 19.56
N ARG A 174 -19.49 -16.38 20.04
CA ARG A 174 -19.72 -15.08 20.71
C ARG A 174 -20.32 -14.03 19.78
N ALA A 175 -19.79 -13.91 18.57
CA ALA A 175 -20.24 -12.91 17.60
C ALA A 175 -21.66 -13.21 17.10
N ALA A 176 -21.98 -14.48 16.82
CA ALA A 176 -23.31 -14.91 16.43
C ALA A 176 -24.33 -14.69 17.56
N GLY A 177 -23.96 -14.98 18.82
CA GLY A 177 -24.82 -14.72 19.99
C GLY A 177 -25.07 -13.23 20.24
N ALA A 178 -24.19 -12.34 19.76
CA ALA A 178 -24.35 -10.88 19.84
C ALA A 178 -25.09 -10.28 18.62
N SER A 179 -25.27 -11.05 17.56
CA SER A 179 -25.96 -10.63 16.34
C SER A 179 -27.46 -10.90 16.43
N ARG A 180 -28.27 -10.02 15.85
CA ARG A 180 -29.74 -10.16 15.82
C ARG A 180 -30.21 -11.35 14.99
N ASP A 181 -29.45 -11.75 13.98
CA ASP A 181 -29.77 -12.84 13.06
C ASP A 181 -29.06 -14.18 13.40
N GLY A 182 -28.34 -14.22 14.53
CA GLY A 182 -27.60 -15.42 14.96
C GLY A 182 -26.40 -15.76 14.09
N ARG A 183 -25.90 -14.82 13.28
CA ARG A 183 -24.77 -15.02 12.39
C ARG A 183 -23.56 -14.16 12.78
N ALA A 184 -22.37 -14.67 12.50
CA ALA A 184 -21.14 -13.92 12.52
C ALA A 184 -20.64 -13.67 11.09
N VAL A 185 -19.73 -12.72 10.93
CA VAL A 185 -18.89 -12.57 9.73
C VAL A 185 -17.47 -12.90 10.11
N VAL A 186 -16.86 -13.82 9.37
CA VAL A 186 -15.42 -14.10 9.44
C VAL A 186 -14.78 -13.49 8.20
N GLU A 187 -13.73 -12.69 8.41
CA GLU A 187 -13.01 -12.02 7.35
C GLU A 187 -11.50 -12.08 7.61
N THR A 188 -10.71 -11.92 6.58
CA THR A 188 -9.25 -11.90 6.70
C THR A 188 -8.78 -10.64 7.40
N ASP A 189 -7.81 -10.76 8.30
CA ASP A 189 -7.19 -9.63 8.99
C ASP A 189 -6.11 -9.02 8.09
N LEU A 190 -6.45 -7.90 7.47
CA LEU A 190 -5.58 -7.23 6.51
C LEU A 190 -4.55 -6.30 7.15
N ARG A 191 -4.35 -6.32 8.48
CA ARG A 191 -3.24 -5.61 9.13
C ARG A 191 -1.91 -6.22 8.71
N ALA A 192 -0.91 -5.38 8.38
CA ALA A 192 0.32 -5.80 7.70
C ALA A 192 1.07 -6.96 8.39
N HIS A 193 1.15 -6.98 9.74
CA HIS A 193 1.85 -8.03 10.48
C HIS A 193 1.10 -9.38 10.51
N LEU A 194 -0.17 -9.40 10.09
CA LEU A 194 -1.07 -10.56 10.10
C LEU A 194 -1.50 -11.01 8.70
N CYS A 195 -1.00 -10.34 7.64
CA CYS A 195 -1.35 -10.58 6.25
C CYS A 195 -0.08 -10.74 5.41
N PRO A 196 0.38 -11.98 5.15
CA PRO A 196 1.61 -12.24 4.39
C PRO A 196 1.58 -11.66 2.97
N THR A 197 0.45 -11.75 2.25
CA THR A 197 0.31 -11.20 0.90
C THR A 197 0.48 -9.68 0.89
N ARG A 198 -0.13 -8.97 1.83
CA ARG A 198 0.04 -7.54 2.01
C ARG A 198 1.48 -7.15 2.32
N ARG A 199 2.18 -7.93 3.16
CA ARG A 199 3.61 -7.69 3.43
C ARG A 199 4.47 -7.77 2.17
N ALA A 200 4.14 -8.68 1.25
CA ALA A 200 4.84 -8.79 -0.02
C ALA A 200 4.62 -7.53 -0.90
N VAL A 201 3.40 -6.96 -0.90
CA VAL A 201 3.13 -5.70 -1.64
C VAL A 201 3.87 -4.52 -1.02
N ILE A 202 3.92 -4.44 0.32
CA ILE A 202 4.72 -3.41 1.02
C ILE A 202 6.21 -3.56 0.68
N ALA A 203 6.74 -4.80 0.61
CA ALA A 203 8.12 -5.05 0.20
C ALA A 203 8.37 -4.55 -1.22
N ALA A 204 7.49 -4.87 -2.16
CA ALA A 204 7.61 -4.41 -3.54
C ALA A 204 7.57 -2.87 -3.66
N ALA A 205 6.74 -2.19 -2.87
CA ALA A 205 6.75 -0.73 -2.78
C ALA A 205 8.08 -0.21 -2.20
N GLY A 206 8.61 -0.89 -1.18
CA GLY A 206 9.91 -0.60 -0.57
C GLY A 206 11.07 -0.74 -1.56
N ASP A 207 11.08 -1.81 -2.35
CA ASP A 207 12.10 -2.05 -3.38
C ASP A 207 12.07 -0.99 -4.49
N ARG A 208 10.86 -0.58 -4.92
CA ARG A 208 10.69 0.54 -5.86
C ARG A 208 11.23 1.85 -5.28
N LEU A 209 10.91 2.12 -4.02
CA LEU A 209 11.42 3.30 -3.32
C LEU A 209 12.94 3.27 -3.24
N ALA A 210 13.56 2.15 -2.87
CA ALA A 210 15.01 1.98 -2.84
C ALA A 210 15.65 2.20 -4.21
N ALA A 211 15.07 1.59 -5.26
CA ALA A 211 15.56 1.74 -6.63
C ALA A 211 15.49 3.21 -7.10
N ARG A 212 14.44 3.94 -6.70
CA ARG A 212 14.31 5.37 -7.00
C ARG A 212 15.31 6.20 -6.20
N LEU A 213 15.48 5.91 -4.91
CA LEU A 213 16.46 6.61 -4.04
C LEU A 213 17.90 6.40 -4.47
N ALA A 214 18.24 5.30 -5.15
CA ALA A 214 19.55 5.06 -5.73
C ALA A 214 19.87 5.97 -6.93
N ARG A 215 18.86 6.60 -7.56
CA ARG A 215 19.06 7.47 -8.72
C ARG A 215 19.22 8.92 -8.29
N ARG A 216 20.28 9.56 -8.75
CA ARG A 216 20.54 10.98 -8.48
C ARG A 216 19.90 11.87 -9.53
N CYS A 217 19.41 13.01 -9.11
CA CYS A 217 18.93 14.06 -10.03
C CYS A 217 20.11 14.57 -10.88
N PRO A 218 19.97 14.66 -12.22
CA PRO A 218 21.03 15.15 -13.09
C PRO A 218 21.36 16.64 -12.90
N VAL A 219 20.49 17.40 -12.23
CA VAL A 219 20.64 18.84 -12.01
C VAL A 219 21.22 19.16 -10.62
N CYS A 220 20.59 18.64 -9.55
CA CYS A 220 20.99 18.97 -8.18
C CYS A 220 21.69 17.82 -7.44
N SER A 221 21.88 16.67 -8.08
CA SER A 221 22.51 15.45 -7.53
C SER A 221 21.80 14.84 -6.31
N THR A 222 20.65 15.38 -5.89
CA THR A 222 19.86 14.81 -4.79
C THR A 222 19.33 13.42 -5.21
N PRO A 223 19.42 12.39 -4.34
CA PRO A 223 18.78 11.09 -4.55
C PRO A 223 17.27 11.20 -4.78
N GLY A 224 16.67 10.17 -5.39
CA GLY A 224 15.21 10.10 -5.54
C GLY A 224 14.66 10.62 -6.86
N PHE A 225 15.53 10.78 -7.90
CA PHE A 225 15.07 11.09 -9.24
C PHE A 225 14.34 9.88 -9.86
N GLY A 226 13.12 10.08 -10.34
CA GLY A 226 12.32 9.00 -10.90
C GLY A 226 11.03 9.48 -11.53
N GLN A 227 10.18 8.54 -11.91
CA GLN A 227 8.89 8.86 -12.52
C GLN A 227 7.99 9.63 -11.54
N VAL A 228 7.41 10.71 -12.02
CA VAL A 228 6.45 11.55 -11.29
C VAL A 228 5.11 11.67 -12.01
N GLY A 229 5.03 11.17 -13.23
CA GLY A 229 3.79 11.16 -14.01
C GLY A 229 3.97 10.51 -15.37
N VAL A 230 2.89 10.48 -16.13
CA VAL A 230 2.84 10.04 -17.52
C VAL A 230 2.03 11.04 -18.34
N GLU A 231 2.36 11.14 -19.62
CA GLU A 231 1.54 11.82 -20.63
C GLU A 231 0.88 10.74 -21.48
N LEU A 232 -0.43 10.79 -21.60
CA LEU A 232 -1.21 9.90 -22.47
C LEU A 232 -1.33 10.50 -23.88
N GLY A 233 -1.88 9.72 -24.80
CA GLY A 233 -2.17 10.20 -26.15
C GLY A 233 -1.21 9.68 -27.21
N ARG A 234 -0.52 8.54 -26.98
CA ARG A 234 0.34 7.92 -28.01
C ARG A 234 -0.45 7.68 -29.30
N PRO A 235 0.00 8.20 -30.46
CA PRO A 235 -0.74 8.08 -31.70
C PRO A 235 -0.95 6.64 -32.13
N CYS A 236 -2.16 6.30 -32.57
CA CYS A 236 -2.48 4.98 -33.13
C CYS A 236 -1.64 4.73 -34.38
N GLY A 237 -1.03 3.53 -34.51
CA GLY A 237 -0.22 3.15 -35.63
C GLY A 237 -0.96 2.99 -36.95
N ARG A 238 -2.31 2.96 -36.94
CA ARG A 238 -3.15 2.83 -38.14
C ARG A 238 -3.76 4.15 -38.59
N CYS A 239 -4.31 4.96 -37.67
CA CYS A 239 -5.05 6.18 -38.01
C CYS A 239 -4.49 7.47 -37.43
N GLY A 240 -3.45 7.39 -36.60
CA GLY A 240 -2.80 8.56 -35.98
C GLY A 240 -3.59 9.23 -34.85
N VAL A 241 -4.82 8.77 -34.55
CA VAL A 241 -5.61 9.33 -33.44
C VAL A 241 -4.95 9.01 -32.11
N ALA A 242 -5.00 9.99 -31.17
CA ALA A 242 -4.49 9.80 -29.81
C ALA A 242 -5.24 8.69 -29.07
N THR A 243 -4.51 7.77 -28.44
CA THR A 243 -5.04 6.66 -27.64
C THR A 243 -4.89 6.95 -26.15
N SER A 244 -5.40 6.05 -25.30
CA SER A 244 -5.14 6.08 -23.85
C SER A 244 -3.75 5.55 -23.45
N GLU A 245 -2.93 5.15 -24.42
CA GLU A 245 -1.59 4.65 -24.19
C GLU A 245 -0.62 5.77 -23.78
N VAL A 246 0.39 5.40 -22.98
CA VAL A 246 1.43 6.34 -22.52
C VAL A 246 2.27 6.80 -23.71
N MET A 247 2.29 8.11 -23.95
CA MET A 247 3.11 8.79 -24.95
C MET A 247 4.49 9.16 -24.41
N ALA A 248 4.55 9.55 -23.15
CA ALA A 248 5.80 9.88 -22.49
C ALA A 248 5.73 9.62 -20.99
N THR A 249 6.87 9.27 -20.41
CA THR A 249 7.07 9.25 -18.96
C THR A 249 7.66 10.58 -18.54
N VAL A 250 7.12 11.16 -17.45
CA VAL A 250 7.67 12.37 -16.84
C VAL A 250 8.54 11.96 -15.66
N MET A 251 9.84 12.13 -15.79
CA MET A 251 10.82 11.95 -14.73
C MET A 251 10.97 13.23 -13.94
N GLY A 252 11.11 13.15 -12.61
CA GLY A 252 11.19 14.35 -11.77
C GLY A 252 12.03 14.18 -10.51
N CYS A 253 12.47 15.32 -9.98
CA CYS A 253 13.21 15.43 -8.72
C CYS A 253 12.30 15.92 -7.60
N GLY A 254 12.23 15.16 -6.49
CA GLY A 254 11.44 15.54 -5.31
C GLY A 254 11.98 16.74 -4.53
N ALA A 255 13.22 17.18 -4.80
CA ALA A 255 13.86 18.34 -4.14
C ALA A 255 13.81 19.60 -5.00
N CYS A 256 14.49 19.61 -6.16
CA CYS A 256 14.58 20.83 -7.01
C CYS A 256 13.42 20.98 -7.99
N ARG A 257 12.50 20.01 -8.05
CA ARG A 257 11.32 19.98 -8.92
C ARG A 257 11.62 19.99 -10.43
N GLN A 258 12.90 19.80 -10.82
CA GLN A 258 13.27 19.63 -12.22
C GLN A 258 12.55 18.42 -12.79
N THR A 259 11.99 18.55 -13.98
CA THR A 259 11.36 17.46 -14.72
C THR A 259 12.04 17.23 -16.07
N ARG A 260 11.98 16.00 -16.55
CA ARG A 260 12.43 15.59 -17.88
C ARG A 260 11.41 14.64 -18.48
N ARG A 261 11.02 14.94 -19.71
CA ARG A 261 10.13 14.09 -20.49
C ARG A 261 10.94 13.03 -21.23
N GLU A 262 10.52 11.76 -21.09
CA GLU A 262 11.10 10.62 -21.82
C GLU A 262 10.00 10.03 -22.72
N ALA A 263 10.11 10.24 -24.04
CA ALA A 263 9.12 9.76 -24.99
C ALA A 263 9.15 8.22 -25.06
N VAL A 264 7.97 7.61 -25.11
CA VAL A 264 7.80 6.19 -25.42
C VAL A 264 7.89 6.02 -26.92
N GLY A 265 8.79 5.15 -27.40
CA GLY A 265 9.01 4.96 -28.83
C GLY A 265 7.87 4.19 -29.52
N GLY A 266 7.69 4.47 -30.82
CA GLY A 266 6.72 3.82 -31.68
C GLY A 266 5.26 4.24 -31.46
N PRO A 267 4.37 3.91 -32.39
CA PRO A 267 2.94 4.17 -32.28
C PRO A 267 2.25 3.19 -31.31
N ALA A 268 1.03 3.56 -30.88
CA ALA A 268 0.16 2.67 -30.10
C ALA A 268 -0.42 1.55 -30.98
N ASP A 269 -0.69 0.39 -30.37
CA ASP A 269 -1.39 -0.70 -31.03
C ASP A 269 -2.79 -0.24 -31.45
N PRO A 270 -3.20 -0.51 -32.72
CA PRO A 270 -4.56 -0.20 -33.18
C PRO A 270 -5.68 -0.86 -32.36
N SER A 271 -5.41 -1.96 -31.65
CA SER A 271 -6.36 -2.61 -30.73
C SER A 271 -6.73 -1.74 -29.53
N CYS A 272 -5.85 -0.81 -29.13
CA CYS A 272 -6.09 0.16 -28.06
C CYS A 272 -6.68 1.49 -28.56
N CYS A 273 -6.98 1.60 -29.85
CA CYS A 273 -7.48 2.82 -30.45
C CYS A 273 -9.01 2.87 -30.40
N PRO A 274 -9.61 3.93 -29.77
CA PRO A 274 -11.06 4.03 -29.70
C PRO A 274 -11.74 4.24 -31.06
N TRP A 275 -10.97 4.56 -32.11
CA TRP A 275 -11.46 4.76 -33.46
C TRP A 275 -11.31 3.52 -34.35
N CYS A 276 -10.21 2.78 -34.20
CA CYS A 276 -9.96 1.57 -35.00
C CYS A 276 -10.56 0.30 -34.38
N ASN A 277 -10.79 0.33 -33.07
CA ASN A 277 -11.37 -0.76 -32.27
C ASN A 277 -12.25 -0.14 -31.18
N PRO A 278 -13.46 0.34 -31.54
CA PRO A 278 -14.38 1.03 -30.65
C PRO A 278 -15.00 0.12 -29.58
#